data_8f7a7ebee3b9f5e41547b12787bd3afe
#
_entry.id   8f7a7ebee3b9f5e41547b12787bd3afe
#
_cell.length_a   1.000
_cell.length_b   1.000
_cell.length_c   1.000
_cell.angle_alpha   90.00
_cell.angle_beta   90.00
_cell.angle_gamma   90.00
#
_symmetry.space_group_name_H-M   'P 1'
#
loop_
_entity.id
_entity.type
_entity.pdbx_description
1 polymer ?
#
loop_
_entity_poly.entity_id
_entity_poly.type
_entity_poly.pdbx_seq_one_letter_code
_entity_poly.pdbx_strand_id
1 'polypeptide(L)'
;FTKWKKGTKPILLVGPPGVGKTTLAKLAAKQFGYDMIELNASDVRNKGRIQEILQPILGSESLLGHPMIFIDEVDGIHGRADYGGAETLIKILKEPTVPILLAANSDISTKMKSIKKVVKTIRLRPLSPRMMQLYLNTILKKEAASLGSESLNKIVMEARGDLRSMINSVQATVTGFEPPTEKSFER
;
A
#
# COMPACT_ATOMS: atom_id res chain seq x y z
N PHE A 1 -14.93 -4.17 6.69
CA PHE A 1 -15.51 -4.24 5.32
C PHE A 1 -16.73 -5.16 5.24
N THR A 2 -16.84 -6.18 6.04
CA THR A 2 -17.97 -7.17 6.05
C THR A 2 -19.36 -6.53 6.15
N LYS A 3 -19.47 -5.31 6.65
CA LYS A 3 -20.73 -4.56 6.81
C LYS A 3 -20.60 -3.13 6.27
N TRP A 4 -19.84 -2.93 5.17
CA TRP A 4 -19.73 -1.62 4.59
C TRP A 4 -21.13 -1.10 4.16
N LYS A 5 -21.43 0.13 4.51
CA LYS A 5 -22.65 0.84 4.14
C LYS A 5 -22.25 2.18 3.55
N LYS A 6 -23.05 2.72 2.65
CA LYS A 6 -22.87 4.07 2.11
C LYS A 6 -22.65 5.07 3.27
N GLY A 7 -21.61 5.89 3.17
CA GLY A 7 -21.20 6.83 4.23
C GLY A 7 -20.28 6.23 5.31
N THR A 8 -19.92 4.94 5.26
CA THR A 8 -18.86 4.40 6.12
C THR A 8 -17.53 5.07 5.81
N LYS A 9 -16.86 5.63 6.84
CA LYS A 9 -15.57 6.33 6.66
C LYS A 9 -14.55 5.45 5.93
N PRO A 10 -13.86 5.98 4.91
CA PRO A 10 -12.73 5.30 4.28
C PRO A 10 -11.63 4.95 5.28
N ILE A 11 -10.78 4.00 4.93
CA ILE A 11 -9.66 3.57 5.78
C ILE A 11 -8.35 4.04 5.14
N LEU A 12 -7.48 4.63 5.96
CA LEU A 12 -6.12 5.00 5.60
C LEU A 12 -5.13 4.07 6.31
N LEU A 13 -4.38 3.29 5.54
CA LEU A 13 -3.25 2.49 6.02
C LEU A 13 -1.99 3.34 6.01
N VAL A 14 -1.36 3.54 7.16
CA VAL A 14 -0.11 4.30 7.29
C VAL A 14 0.98 3.37 7.81
N GLY A 15 2.14 3.37 7.16
CA GLY A 15 3.29 2.59 7.62
C GLY A 15 4.44 2.64 6.62
N PRO A 16 5.66 2.29 7.01
CA PRO A 16 6.81 2.34 6.11
C PRO A 16 6.64 1.44 4.89
N PRO A 17 7.46 1.62 3.83
CA PRO A 17 7.46 0.73 2.67
C PRO A 17 7.67 -0.73 3.09
N GLY A 18 7.22 -1.66 2.26
CA GLY A 18 7.41 -3.09 2.44
C GLY A 18 6.66 -3.77 3.59
N VAL A 19 5.85 -3.05 4.40
CA VAL A 19 5.06 -3.64 5.50
C VAL A 19 3.76 -4.33 5.07
N GLY A 20 3.47 -4.35 3.76
CA GLY A 20 2.33 -5.10 3.21
C GLY A 20 1.02 -4.30 3.07
N LYS A 21 1.04 -2.96 3.00
CA LYS A 21 -0.18 -2.13 2.83
C LYS A 21 -1.01 -2.56 1.61
N THR A 22 -0.39 -2.60 0.43
CA THR A 22 -1.03 -3.01 -0.83
C THR A 22 -1.48 -4.48 -0.79
N THR A 23 -0.68 -5.36 -0.20
CA THR A 23 -1.03 -6.77 0.00
C THR A 23 -2.26 -6.93 0.88
N LEU A 24 -2.34 -6.16 1.98
CA LEU A 24 -3.49 -6.16 2.87
C LEU A 24 -4.76 -5.68 2.15
N ALA A 25 -4.64 -4.65 1.29
CA ALA A 25 -5.76 -4.16 0.47
C ALA A 25 -6.28 -5.26 -0.47
N LYS A 26 -5.37 -5.93 -1.20
CA LYS A 26 -5.71 -7.04 -2.12
C LYS A 26 -6.36 -8.22 -1.40
N LEU A 27 -5.83 -8.59 -0.24
CA LEU A 27 -6.40 -9.66 0.58
C LEU A 27 -7.80 -9.29 1.12
N ALA A 28 -7.99 -8.05 1.57
CA ALA A 28 -9.29 -7.57 2.03
C ALA A 28 -10.31 -7.58 0.90
N ALA A 29 -9.97 -7.08 -0.29
CA ALA A 29 -10.84 -7.12 -1.46
C ALA A 29 -11.27 -8.56 -1.78
N LYS A 30 -10.30 -9.47 -1.89
CA LYS A 30 -10.55 -10.90 -2.16
C LYS A 30 -11.44 -11.55 -1.09
N GLN A 31 -11.16 -11.31 0.19
CA GLN A 31 -11.89 -11.92 1.29
C GLN A 31 -13.34 -11.47 1.36
N PHE A 32 -13.62 -10.22 1.01
CA PHE A 32 -14.96 -9.64 1.10
C PHE A 32 -15.68 -9.54 -0.24
N GLY A 33 -15.13 -10.13 -1.30
CA GLY A 33 -15.75 -10.21 -2.63
C GLY A 33 -15.86 -8.86 -3.34
N TYR A 34 -14.87 -7.96 -3.15
CA TYR A 34 -14.82 -6.69 -3.85
C TYR A 34 -13.91 -6.76 -5.08
N ASP A 35 -14.35 -6.10 -6.14
CA ASP A 35 -13.55 -5.83 -7.34
C ASP A 35 -12.70 -4.59 -7.10
N MET A 36 -11.40 -4.80 -6.83
CA MET A 36 -10.50 -3.72 -6.44
C MET A 36 -9.99 -2.96 -7.66
N ILE A 37 -10.21 -1.65 -7.67
CA ILE A 37 -9.66 -0.70 -8.63
C ILE A 37 -8.50 0.01 -7.96
N GLU A 38 -7.29 -0.26 -8.44
CA GLU A 38 -6.04 0.27 -7.89
C GLU A 38 -5.66 1.56 -8.62
N LEU A 39 -5.47 2.64 -7.87
CA LEU A 39 -5.02 3.94 -8.33
C LEU A 39 -3.75 4.33 -7.58
N ASN A 40 -2.91 5.13 -8.23
CA ASN A 40 -1.74 5.73 -7.60
C ASN A 40 -1.99 7.21 -7.31
N ALA A 41 -1.18 7.82 -6.43
CA ALA A 41 -1.22 9.26 -6.17
C ALA A 41 -1.14 10.13 -7.42
N SER A 42 -0.41 9.69 -8.47
CA SER A 42 -0.32 10.38 -9.76
C SER A 42 -1.68 10.51 -10.46
N ASP A 43 -2.55 9.51 -10.31
CA ASP A 43 -3.87 9.49 -10.94
C ASP A 43 -4.85 10.45 -10.26
N VAL A 44 -4.60 10.78 -8.99
CA VAL A 44 -5.46 11.63 -8.17
C VAL A 44 -4.91 13.04 -7.91
N ARG A 45 -3.84 13.44 -8.62
CA ARG A 45 -3.29 14.81 -8.52
C ARG A 45 -4.12 15.85 -9.23
N ASN A 46 -4.79 15.49 -10.30
CA ASN A 46 -5.57 16.40 -11.16
C ASN A 46 -7.06 16.14 -10.96
N LYS A 47 -7.82 17.23 -10.73
CA LYS A 47 -9.28 17.17 -10.56
C LYS A 47 -9.98 16.48 -11.74
N GLY A 48 -9.60 16.86 -12.98
CA GLY A 48 -10.20 16.28 -14.21
C GLY A 48 -9.95 14.76 -14.28
N ARG A 49 -8.74 14.33 -13.97
CA ARG A 49 -8.35 12.91 -13.95
C ARG A 49 -9.11 12.11 -12.89
N ILE A 50 -9.27 12.68 -11.69
CA ILE A 50 -10.10 12.06 -10.63
C ILE A 50 -11.53 11.87 -11.12
N GLN A 51 -12.11 12.90 -11.72
CA GLN A 51 -13.47 12.83 -12.23
C GLN A 51 -13.60 11.78 -13.34
N GLU A 52 -12.70 11.76 -14.30
CA GLU A 52 -12.68 10.79 -15.40
C GLU A 52 -12.62 9.35 -14.89
N ILE A 53 -11.76 9.06 -13.90
CA ILE A 53 -11.57 7.71 -13.39
C ILE A 53 -12.66 7.31 -12.38
N LEU A 54 -13.02 8.20 -11.47
CA LEU A 54 -13.92 7.84 -10.37
C LEU A 54 -15.40 8.04 -10.67
N GLN A 55 -15.80 8.97 -11.57
CA GLN A 55 -17.21 9.16 -11.91
C GLN A 55 -17.89 7.88 -12.43
N PRO A 56 -17.30 7.11 -13.36
CA PRO A 56 -17.91 5.86 -13.82
C PRO A 56 -18.11 4.85 -12.68
N ILE A 57 -17.19 4.82 -11.71
CA ILE A 57 -17.21 3.88 -10.59
C ILE A 57 -18.25 4.31 -9.54
N LEU A 58 -18.31 5.62 -9.26
CA LEU A 58 -19.19 6.19 -8.24
C LEU A 58 -20.64 6.31 -8.71
N GLY A 59 -20.87 6.40 -10.04
CA GLY A 59 -22.17 6.56 -10.67
C GLY A 59 -22.81 5.28 -11.19
N SER A 60 -22.05 4.19 -11.29
CA SER A 60 -22.53 2.92 -11.86
C SER A 60 -23.09 2.02 -10.78
N GLU A 61 -24.40 1.94 -10.70
CA GLU A 61 -25.00 0.75 -10.12
C GLU A 61 -24.70 -0.42 -11.07
N SER A 62 -23.79 -1.32 -10.67
CA SER A 62 -23.79 -2.71 -11.12
C SER A 62 -23.10 -3.17 -12.41
N LEU A 63 -22.39 -2.38 -13.18
CA LEU A 63 -21.61 -2.94 -14.32
C LEU A 63 -20.29 -3.63 -13.89
N LEU A 64 -19.77 -3.35 -12.69
CA LEU A 64 -18.49 -3.84 -12.17
C LEU A 64 -18.63 -4.72 -10.91
N GLY A 65 -19.79 -5.35 -10.66
CA GLY A 65 -19.98 -6.15 -9.45
C GLY A 65 -19.96 -5.29 -8.17
N HIS A 66 -19.01 -5.56 -7.26
CA HIS A 66 -18.87 -4.82 -5.99
C HIS A 66 -17.55 -4.03 -5.98
N PRO A 67 -17.48 -2.82 -6.56
CA PRO A 67 -16.25 -2.07 -6.67
C PRO A 67 -15.73 -1.61 -5.30
N MET A 68 -14.40 -1.66 -5.13
CA MET A 68 -13.65 -1.05 -4.04
C MET A 68 -12.51 -0.23 -4.63
N ILE A 69 -12.35 1.01 -4.21
CA ILE A 69 -11.25 1.88 -4.65
C ILE A 69 -10.09 1.72 -3.67
N PHE A 70 -8.91 1.45 -4.21
CA PHE A 70 -7.65 1.48 -3.47
C PHE A 70 -6.74 2.55 -4.07
N ILE A 71 -6.32 3.52 -3.26
CA ILE A 71 -5.40 4.59 -3.68
C ILE A 71 -4.08 4.43 -2.93
N ASP A 72 -3.03 4.05 -3.65
CA ASP A 72 -1.69 3.89 -3.07
C ASP A 72 -0.89 5.19 -3.10
N GLU A 73 0.05 5.32 -2.16
CA GLU A 73 1.00 6.42 -2.06
C GLU A 73 0.36 7.82 -1.98
N VAL A 74 -0.80 7.94 -1.30
CA VAL A 74 -1.52 9.23 -1.21
C VAL A 74 -0.72 10.36 -0.56
N ASP A 75 0.34 10.05 0.17
CA ASP A 75 1.31 11.01 0.67
C ASP A 75 2.17 11.64 -0.44
N GLY A 76 2.22 11.04 -1.63
CA GLY A 76 2.83 11.62 -2.82
C GLY A 76 2.05 12.76 -3.48
N ILE A 77 0.85 13.08 -3.00
CA ILE A 77 0.07 14.23 -3.47
C ILE A 77 0.69 15.52 -2.90
N HIS A 78 1.56 16.20 -3.65
CA HIS A 78 2.29 17.39 -3.21
C HIS A 78 1.83 18.69 -3.90
N GLY A 79 1.72 19.70 -3.12
CA GLY A 79 1.28 21.10 -3.15
C GLY A 79 1.23 21.90 -4.46
N ARG A 80 2.31 22.17 -5.16
CA ARG A 80 2.31 23.19 -6.23
C ARG A 80 1.89 22.67 -7.62
N ALA A 81 1.95 21.37 -7.85
CA ALA A 81 1.52 20.72 -9.09
C ALA A 81 0.15 20.03 -8.97
N ASP A 82 -0.56 20.29 -7.87
CA ASP A 82 -1.82 19.67 -7.55
C ASP A 82 -2.98 20.58 -7.99
N TYR A 83 -3.44 20.37 -9.19
CA TYR A 83 -4.53 21.13 -9.82
C TYR A 83 -5.90 20.80 -9.20
N GLY A 84 -6.04 20.95 -7.87
CA GLY A 84 -7.30 20.72 -7.15
C GLY A 84 -7.64 19.25 -6.88
N GLY A 85 -6.68 18.34 -7.06
CA GLY A 85 -6.88 16.92 -6.84
C GLY A 85 -7.13 16.58 -5.38
N ALA A 86 -6.34 17.14 -4.44
CA ALA A 86 -6.49 16.86 -3.02
C ALA A 86 -7.86 17.31 -2.47
N GLU A 87 -8.33 18.50 -2.85
CA GLU A 87 -9.64 19.01 -2.43
C GLU A 87 -10.77 18.14 -2.97
N THR A 88 -10.65 17.69 -4.24
CA THR A 88 -11.63 16.80 -4.89
C THR A 88 -11.63 15.43 -4.21
N LEU A 89 -10.47 14.87 -3.93
CA LEU A 89 -10.34 13.62 -3.19
C LEU A 89 -10.98 13.73 -1.80
N ILE A 90 -10.70 14.81 -1.05
CA ILE A 90 -11.29 15.02 0.28
C ILE A 90 -12.82 15.09 0.22
N LYS A 91 -13.41 15.69 -0.83
CA LYS A 91 -14.86 15.70 -1.04
C LYS A 91 -15.41 14.29 -1.22
N ILE A 92 -14.78 13.48 -2.05
CA ILE A 92 -15.15 12.07 -2.28
C ILE A 92 -15.02 11.24 -0.99
N LEU A 93 -13.97 11.46 -0.22
CA LEU A 93 -13.74 10.76 1.05
C LEU A 93 -14.74 11.13 2.15
N LYS A 94 -15.38 12.30 2.09
CA LYS A 94 -16.43 12.70 3.03
C LYS A 94 -17.74 11.96 2.80
N GLU A 95 -18.08 11.69 1.54
CA GLU A 95 -19.33 11.06 1.14
C GLU A 95 -19.06 9.86 0.21
N PRO A 96 -18.42 8.80 0.73
CA PRO A 96 -18.06 7.66 -0.10
C PRO A 96 -19.32 6.87 -0.51
N THR A 97 -19.45 6.57 -1.80
CA THR A 97 -20.52 5.73 -2.35
C THR A 97 -20.10 4.27 -2.50
N VAL A 98 -18.79 4.00 -2.45
CA VAL A 98 -18.17 2.67 -2.50
C VAL A 98 -17.11 2.56 -1.40
N PRO A 99 -16.67 1.34 -1.00
CA PRO A 99 -15.54 1.19 -0.09
C PRO A 99 -14.28 1.84 -0.65
N ILE A 100 -13.61 2.67 0.16
CA ILE A 100 -12.35 3.31 -0.22
C ILE A 100 -11.28 2.96 0.80
N LEU A 101 -10.16 2.46 0.31
CA LEU A 101 -8.95 2.19 1.08
C LEU A 101 -7.81 3.04 0.53
N LEU A 102 -7.06 3.66 1.42
CA LEU A 102 -5.93 4.52 1.10
C LEU A 102 -4.66 3.94 1.72
N ALA A 103 -3.51 4.11 1.08
CA ALA A 103 -2.22 3.78 1.68
C ALA A 103 -1.26 4.96 1.58
N ALA A 104 -0.46 5.14 2.64
CA ALA A 104 0.56 6.18 2.73
C ALA A 104 1.80 5.64 3.46
N ASN A 105 2.98 6.11 3.09
CA ASN A 105 4.19 5.83 3.84
C ASN A 105 4.34 6.76 5.05
N SER A 106 3.85 8.01 4.92
CA SER A 106 3.88 9.04 5.95
C SER A 106 2.56 9.81 6.03
N ASP A 107 2.21 10.29 7.21
CA ASP A 107 0.99 11.08 7.44
C ASP A 107 1.27 12.48 8.02
N ILE A 108 2.50 12.97 7.86
CA ILE A 108 2.98 14.20 8.52
C ILE A 108 2.55 15.45 7.76
N SER A 109 2.45 15.40 6.42
CA SER A 109 2.18 16.57 5.59
C SER A 109 0.83 17.24 5.93
N THR A 110 0.71 18.53 5.60
CA THR A 110 -0.52 19.31 5.86
C THR A 110 -1.73 18.70 5.14
N LYS A 111 -1.55 18.20 3.91
CA LYS A 111 -2.61 17.53 3.15
C LYS A 111 -3.03 16.21 3.81
N MET A 112 -2.08 15.42 4.29
CA MET A 112 -2.38 14.21 5.04
C MET A 112 -3.16 14.49 6.32
N LYS A 113 -2.86 15.60 7.03
CA LYS A 113 -3.67 16.04 8.18
C LYS A 113 -5.13 16.31 7.80
N SER A 114 -5.38 16.88 6.62
CA SER A 114 -6.74 17.12 6.10
C SER A 114 -7.46 15.83 5.73
N ILE A 115 -6.77 14.90 5.06
CA ILE A 115 -7.30 13.57 4.72
C ILE A 115 -7.65 12.79 6.00
N LYS A 116 -6.79 12.80 7.02
CA LYS A 116 -7.01 12.12 8.31
C LYS A 116 -8.27 12.53 9.04
N LYS A 117 -8.77 13.75 8.84
CA LYS A 117 -10.03 14.20 9.46
C LYS A 117 -11.26 13.46 8.93
N VAL A 118 -11.20 12.97 7.70
CA VAL A 118 -12.35 12.35 7.00
C VAL A 118 -12.24 10.82 6.87
N VAL A 119 -11.12 10.21 7.29
CA VAL A 119 -10.87 8.77 7.20
C VAL A 119 -10.63 8.15 8.58
N LYS A 120 -10.69 6.81 8.67
CA LYS A 120 -10.21 6.04 9.82
C LYS A 120 -8.77 5.60 9.56
N THR A 121 -7.82 6.04 10.37
CA THR A 121 -6.40 5.70 10.22
C THR A 121 -6.04 4.42 10.95
N ILE A 122 -5.38 3.49 10.27
CA ILE A 122 -4.77 2.27 10.83
C ILE A 122 -3.27 2.35 10.58
N ARG A 123 -2.48 2.21 11.66
CA ARG A 123 -1.01 2.24 11.56
C ARG A 123 -0.46 0.83 11.49
N LEU A 124 0.29 0.54 10.43
CA LEU A 124 1.06 -0.69 10.27
C LEU A 124 2.49 -0.44 10.77
N ARG A 125 2.96 -1.31 11.65
CA ARG A 125 4.32 -1.25 12.19
C ARG A 125 5.24 -2.18 11.40
N PRO A 126 6.55 -1.87 11.32
CA PRO A 126 7.54 -2.80 10.81
C PRO A 126 7.46 -4.13 11.58
N LEU A 127 7.68 -5.22 10.87
CA LEU A 127 7.73 -6.53 11.50
C LEU A 127 9.00 -6.67 12.35
N SER A 128 8.85 -7.34 13.50
CA SER A 128 10.02 -7.67 14.31
C SER A 128 10.93 -8.68 13.59
N PRO A 129 12.25 -8.70 13.87
CA PRO A 129 13.17 -9.66 13.27
C PRO A 129 12.72 -11.12 13.44
N ARG A 130 12.17 -11.46 14.62
CA ARG A 130 11.62 -12.80 14.89
C ARG A 130 10.47 -13.15 13.95
N MET A 131 9.54 -12.23 13.71
CA MET A 131 8.42 -12.48 12.80
C MET A 131 8.89 -12.57 11.36
N MET A 132 9.87 -11.77 10.97
CA MET A 132 10.50 -11.84 9.65
C MET A 132 11.18 -13.18 9.41
N GLN A 133 11.93 -13.70 10.40
CA GLN A 133 12.55 -15.02 10.32
C GLN A 133 11.52 -16.14 10.15
N LEU A 134 10.44 -16.12 10.95
CA LEU A 134 9.37 -17.12 10.84
C LEU A 134 8.72 -17.10 9.45
N TYR A 135 8.46 -15.91 8.93
CA TYR A 135 7.88 -15.74 7.61
C TYR A 135 8.83 -16.21 6.51
N LEU A 136 10.11 -15.84 6.60
CA LEU A 136 11.15 -16.26 5.66
C LEU A 136 11.34 -17.77 5.63
N ASN A 137 11.40 -18.42 6.78
CA ASN A 137 11.50 -19.88 6.87
C ASN A 137 10.28 -20.57 6.22
N THR A 138 9.10 -19.96 6.35
CA THR A 138 7.90 -20.48 5.69
C THR A 138 8.00 -20.39 4.15
N ILE A 139 8.55 -19.28 3.64
CA ILE A 139 8.78 -19.09 2.20
C ILE A 139 9.83 -20.09 1.69
N LEU A 140 11.01 -20.13 2.33
CA LEU A 140 12.11 -21.02 1.94
C LEU A 140 11.66 -22.49 1.88
N LYS A 141 10.86 -22.93 2.87
CA LYS A 141 10.30 -24.28 2.89
C LYS A 141 9.35 -24.53 1.70
N LYS A 142 8.51 -23.56 1.33
CA LYS A 142 7.58 -23.67 0.20
C LYS A 142 8.29 -23.69 -1.16
N GLU A 143 9.36 -22.92 -1.28
CA GLU A 143 10.18 -22.81 -2.49
C GLU A 143 11.26 -23.91 -2.58
N ALA A 144 11.29 -24.86 -1.63
CA ALA A 144 12.34 -25.90 -1.52
C ALA A 144 13.77 -25.31 -1.54
N ALA A 145 13.94 -24.09 -1.03
CA ALA A 145 15.21 -23.37 -0.98
C ALA A 145 15.78 -23.40 0.43
N SER A 146 17.11 -23.29 0.55
CA SER A 146 17.81 -23.22 1.82
C SER A 146 18.80 -22.05 1.85
N LEU A 147 18.94 -21.45 3.01
CA LEU A 147 19.93 -20.41 3.30
C LEU A 147 20.63 -20.73 4.61
N GLY A 148 21.94 -20.47 4.65
CA GLY A 148 22.70 -20.58 5.89
C GLY A 148 22.14 -19.63 6.96
N SER A 149 22.18 -20.05 8.24
CA SER A 149 21.63 -19.27 9.35
C SER A 149 22.27 -17.88 9.48
N GLU A 150 23.53 -17.73 9.17
CA GLU A 150 24.24 -16.44 9.20
C GLU A 150 23.69 -15.48 8.12
N SER A 151 23.59 -15.94 6.88
CA SER A 151 23.01 -15.15 5.77
C SER A 151 21.57 -14.77 6.04
N LEU A 152 20.78 -15.69 6.58
CA LEU A 152 19.38 -15.44 6.95
C LEU A 152 19.28 -14.33 8.02
N ASN A 153 20.08 -14.40 9.07
CA ASN A 153 20.12 -13.39 10.13
C ASN A 153 20.55 -12.02 9.59
N LYS A 154 21.59 -11.98 8.75
CA LYS A 154 22.05 -10.74 8.11
C LYS A 154 20.95 -10.08 7.29
N ILE A 155 20.32 -10.81 6.39
CA ILE A 155 19.24 -10.30 5.54
C ILE A 155 18.07 -9.76 6.38
N VAL A 156 17.66 -10.48 7.42
CA VAL A 156 16.57 -10.05 8.31
C VAL A 156 16.91 -8.75 9.03
N MET A 157 18.14 -8.62 9.52
CA MET A 157 18.58 -7.41 10.25
C MET A 157 18.71 -6.20 9.32
N GLU A 158 19.23 -6.38 8.11
CA GLU A 158 19.37 -5.32 7.10
C GLU A 158 18.02 -4.83 6.58
N ALA A 159 17.05 -5.72 6.44
CA ALA A 159 15.70 -5.37 5.95
C ALA A 159 14.88 -4.51 6.92
N ARG A 160 15.22 -4.42 8.21
CA ARG A 160 14.61 -3.52 9.21
C ARG A 160 13.07 -3.52 9.23
N GLY A 161 12.46 -4.66 8.98
CA GLY A 161 10.99 -4.79 8.96
C GLY A 161 10.33 -4.61 7.59
N ASP A 162 11.10 -4.33 6.54
CA ASP A 162 10.65 -4.29 5.15
C ASP A 162 10.67 -5.71 4.55
N LEU A 163 9.47 -6.31 4.42
CA LEU A 163 9.33 -7.67 3.86
C LEU A 163 9.72 -7.73 2.38
N ARG A 164 9.47 -6.67 1.62
CA ARG A 164 9.81 -6.64 0.19
C ARG A 164 11.32 -6.67 0.00
N SER A 165 12.03 -5.81 0.74
CA SER A 165 13.49 -5.79 0.73
C SER A 165 14.06 -7.15 1.15
N MET A 166 13.55 -7.74 2.24
CA MET A 166 13.98 -9.05 2.71
C MET A 166 13.80 -10.15 1.65
N ILE A 167 12.62 -10.24 1.03
CA ILE A 167 12.32 -11.26 0.02
C ILE A 167 13.24 -11.10 -1.21
N ASN A 168 13.42 -9.86 -1.67
CA ASN A 168 14.30 -9.57 -2.81
C ASN A 168 15.77 -9.97 -2.52
N SER A 169 16.27 -9.67 -1.31
CA SER A 169 17.63 -10.05 -0.90
C SER A 169 17.79 -11.57 -0.82
N VAL A 170 16.78 -12.27 -0.29
CA VAL A 170 16.76 -13.73 -0.26
C VAL A 170 16.77 -14.33 -1.66
N GLN A 171 15.91 -13.83 -2.53
CA GLN A 171 15.84 -14.30 -3.92
C GLN A 171 17.18 -14.10 -4.62
N ALA A 172 17.80 -12.93 -4.50
CA ALA A 172 19.12 -12.64 -5.07
C ALA A 172 20.18 -13.61 -4.55
N THR A 173 20.20 -13.87 -3.25
CA THR A 173 21.18 -14.79 -2.63
C THR A 173 20.98 -16.24 -3.07
N VAL A 174 19.73 -16.71 -3.16
CA VAL A 174 19.40 -18.08 -3.57
C VAL A 174 19.69 -18.30 -5.06
N THR A 175 19.46 -17.30 -5.91
CA THR A 175 19.74 -17.39 -7.36
C THR A 175 21.19 -17.10 -7.71
N GLY A 176 22.06 -16.78 -6.76
CA GLY A 176 23.47 -16.43 -7.01
C GLY A 176 23.65 -15.03 -7.63
N PHE A 177 22.61 -14.19 -7.61
CA PHE A 177 22.67 -12.82 -8.07
C PHE A 177 23.02 -11.93 -6.87
N GLU A 178 24.28 -11.49 -6.75
CA GLU A 178 24.63 -10.47 -5.77
C GLU A 178 23.99 -9.13 -6.19
N PRO A 179 23.11 -8.52 -5.38
CA PRO A 179 22.61 -7.18 -5.67
C PRO A 179 23.81 -6.21 -5.61
N PRO A 180 23.86 -5.19 -6.51
CA PRO A 180 24.92 -4.20 -6.48
C PRO A 180 24.95 -3.54 -5.09
N THR A 181 26.08 -3.64 -4.41
CA THR A 181 26.30 -2.96 -3.13
C THR A 181 26.38 -1.46 -3.38
N GLU A 182 25.84 -0.63 -2.47
CA GLU A 182 25.86 0.85 -2.58
C GLU A 182 27.25 1.45 -2.85
N LYS A 183 28.32 0.69 -2.59
CA LYS A 183 29.72 1.08 -2.88
C LYS A 183 30.09 1.08 -4.37
N SER A 184 29.22 0.61 -5.27
CA SER A 184 29.51 0.61 -6.72
C SER A 184 29.12 1.91 -7.45
N PHE A 185 28.57 2.89 -6.74
CA PHE A 185 28.19 4.20 -7.31
C PHE A 185 29.13 5.36 -6.98
N GLU A 186 30.21 5.12 -6.24
CA GLU A 186 31.29 6.11 -6.04
C GLU A 186 32.40 5.86 -7.08
N ARG A 187 32.19 6.33 -8.31
CA ARG A 187 33.25 6.68 -9.29
C ARG A 187 32.80 7.78 -10.20
#